data_5f53fa2c14d236044fb24e207bdb8cf5
#
_entry.id   5f53fa2c14d236044fb24e207bdb8cf5
#
_cell.length_a   1.000
_cell.length_b   1.000
_cell.length_c   1.000
_cell.angle_alpha   90.00
_cell.angle_beta   90.00
_cell.angle_gamma   90.00
#
_symmetry.space_group_name_H-M   'P 1'
#
loop_
_entity.id
_entity.type
_entity.pdbx_description
1 polymer ?
#
loop_
_entity_poly.entity_id
_entity_poly.type
_entity_poly.pdbx_seq_one_letter_code
_entity_poly.pdbx_strand_id
1 'polypeptide(L)'
;KNDQLADFVDQFVDYCTENIYMIFPKEKDARIADSILELFRRRDILEIFNKKALYFNIREMVDAKTPKITSIATRLARIFQEKYLIYQEHGYFEH
;
A
#
# COMPACT_ATOMS: atom_id res chain seq x y z
N LYS A 1 0.39 19.15 -9.25
CA LYS A 1 0.92 19.03 -7.90
C LYS A 1 0.27 17.89 -7.17
N ASN A 2 -0.87 18.19 -6.50
CA ASN A 2 -1.62 17.13 -5.84
C ASN A 2 -2.11 16.10 -6.84
N ASP A 3 -2.35 16.53 -8.07
CA ASP A 3 -2.82 15.62 -9.12
C ASP A 3 -1.79 14.58 -9.49
N GLN A 4 -0.51 14.95 -9.48
CA GLN A 4 0.56 14.01 -9.80
C GLN A 4 0.66 12.93 -8.73
N LEU A 5 0.56 13.33 -7.46
CA LEU A 5 0.62 12.35 -6.37
C LEU A 5 -0.59 11.43 -6.40
N ALA A 6 -1.78 11.99 -6.64
CA ALA A 6 -2.99 11.18 -6.73
C ALA A 6 -2.90 10.18 -7.88
N ASP A 7 -2.37 10.63 -9.02
CA ASP A 7 -2.20 9.76 -10.18
C ASP A 7 -1.22 8.62 -9.86
N PHE A 8 -0.12 8.95 -9.20
CA PHE A 8 0.84 7.92 -8.80
C PHE A 8 0.23 6.92 -7.84
N VAL A 9 -0.52 7.40 -6.85
CA VAL A 9 -1.16 6.52 -5.88
C VAL A 9 -2.12 5.55 -6.55
N ASP A 10 -2.92 6.05 -7.51
CA ASP A 10 -3.83 5.19 -8.24
C ASP A 10 -3.08 4.11 -9.00
N GLN A 11 -1.98 4.47 -9.67
CA GLN A 11 -1.19 3.50 -10.43
C GLN A 11 -0.48 2.51 -9.50
N PHE A 12 -0.01 2.99 -8.35
CA PHE A 12 0.60 2.12 -7.37
C PHE A 12 -0.38 1.08 -6.84
N VAL A 13 -1.60 1.52 -6.51
CA VAL A 13 -2.63 0.60 -6.02
C VAL A 13 -2.98 -0.43 -7.08
N ASP A 14 -3.13 0.01 -8.32
CA ASP A 14 -3.44 -0.91 -9.43
C ASP A 14 -2.32 -1.94 -9.61
N TYR A 15 -1.06 -1.48 -9.58
CA TYR A 15 0.08 -2.36 -9.71
C TYR A 15 0.09 -3.43 -8.62
N CYS A 16 -0.07 -2.99 -7.36
CA CYS A 16 -0.04 -3.93 -6.24
C CYS A 16 -1.22 -4.89 -6.27
N THR A 17 -2.40 -4.40 -6.66
CA THR A 17 -3.58 -5.24 -6.75
C THR A 17 -3.41 -6.32 -7.82
N GLU A 18 -2.89 -5.94 -8.97
CA GLU A 18 -2.69 -6.88 -10.07
C GLU A 18 -1.64 -7.93 -9.75
N ASN A 19 -0.66 -7.58 -8.93
CA ASN A 19 0.46 -8.45 -8.59
C ASN A 19 0.44 -8.93 -7.15
N ILE A 20 -0.73 -8.88 -6.51
CA ILE A 20 -0.83 -9.11 -5.07
C ILE A 20 -0.27 -10.47 -4.65
N TYR A 21 -0.57 -11.52 -5.39
CA TYR A 21 -0.11 -12.86 -5.03
C TYR A 21 1.34 -13.13 -5.43
N MET A 22 1.89 -12.29 -6.29
CA MET A 22 3.31 -12.34 -6.59
C MET A 22 4.12 -11.69 -5.47
N ILE A 23 3.60 -10.57 -4.95
CA ILE A 23 4.26 -9.85 -3.87
C ILE A 23 4.04 -10.57 -2.54
N PHE A 24 2.83 -11.05 -2.31
CA PHE A 24 2.43 -11.75 -1.09
C PHE A 24 1.79 -13.08 -1.46
N PRO A 25 2.62 -14.14 -1.60
CA PRO A 25 2.10 -15.47 -2.04
C PRO A 25 1.10 -16.09 -1.07
N LYS A 26 1.22 -15.77 0.23
CA LYS A 26 0.29 -16.31 1.22
C LYS A 26 -0.99 -15.51 1.21
N GLU A 27 -2.12 -16.21 1.15
CA GLU A 27 -3.42 -15.54 1.07
C GLU A 27 -3.66 -14.61 2.25
N LYS A 28 -3.24 -15.02 3.43
CA LYS A 28 -3.43 -14.21 4.63
C LYS A 28 -2.68 -12.89 4.52
N ASP A 29 -1.45 -12.94 4.03
CA ASP A 29 -0.64 -11.74 3.81
C ASP A 29 -1.26 -10.86 2.73
N ALA A 30 -1.75 -11.48 1.66
CA ALA A 30 -2.39 -10.73 0.58
C ALA A 30 -3.64 -10.00 1.06
N ARG A 31 -4.40 -10.60 1.97
CA ARG A 31 -5.58 -9.95 2.54
C ARG A 31 -5.21 -8.71 3.34
N ILE A 32 -4.15 -8.83 4.15
CA ILE A 32 -3.68 -7.69 4.93
C ILE A 32 -3.21 -6.59 3.99
N ALA A 33 -2.44 -6.95 2.97
CA ALA A 33 -1.96 -5.99 1.99
C ALA A 33 -3.12 -5.29 1.28
N ASP A 34 -4.13 -6.05 0.87
CA ASP A 34 -5.29 -5.48 0.20
C ASP A 34 -6.04 -4.51 1.10
N SER A 35 -6.11 -4.81 2.39
CA SER A 35 -6.75 -3.90 3.35
C SER A 35 -5.98 -2.59 3.46
N ILE A 36 -4.65 -2.65 3.47
CA ILE A 36 -3.83 -1.44 3.48
C ILE A 36 -4.03 -0.66 2.18
N LEU A 37 -4.06 -1.37 1.05
CA LEU A 37 -4.29 -0.72 -0.24
C LEU A 37 -5.66 -0.05 -0.30
N GLU A 38 -6.63 -0.59 0.42
CA GLU A 38 -7.95 0.04 0.49
C GLU A 38 -7.88 1.43 1.11
N LEU A 39 -7.00 1.62 2.10
CA LEU A 39 -6.80 2.94 2.68
C LEU A 39 -6.20 3.90 1.67
N PHE A 40 -5.29 3.41 0.81
CA PHE A 40 -4.77 4.22 -0.29
C PHE A 40 -5.89 4.61 -1.25
N ARG A 41 -6.78 3.67 -1.56
CA ARG A 41 -7.91 3.95 -2.46
C ARG A 41 -8.81 5.04 -1.90
N ARG A 42 -8.95 5.09 -0.58
CA ARG A 42 -9.76 6.10 0.08
C ARG A 42 -9.04 7.42 0.27
N ARG A 43 -7.79 7.50 -0.14
CA ARG A 43 -6.95 8.69 0.04
C ARG A 43 -6.67 9.00 1.51
N ASP A 44 -6.73 7.98 2.38
CA ASP A 44 -6.45 8.14 3.81
C ASP A 44 -4.95 8.00 4.07
N ILE A 45 -4.16 8.72 3.29
CA ILE A 45 -2.70 8.59 3.35
C ILE A 45 -2.15 8.96 4.71
N LEU A 46 -2.73 9.99 5.34
CA LEU A 46 -2.29 10.40 6.67
C LEU A 46 -2.45 9.28 7.70
N GLU A 47 -3.53 8.51 7.59
CA GLU A 47 -3.76 7.39 8.51
C GLU A 47 -2.77 6.26 8.28
N ILE A 48 -2.33 6.07 7.02
CA ILE A 48 -1.35 5.04 6.71
C ILE A 48 -0.03 5.32 7.41
N PHE A 49 0.36 6.60 7.51
CA PHE A 49 1.59 6.99 8.16
C PHE A 49 1.42 7.13 9.68
N ASN A 50 0.20 7.09 10.19
CA ASN A 50 -0.07 7.07 11.63
C ASN A 50 -0.25 5.61 12.03
N LYS A 51 0.76 5.06 12.72
CA LYS A 51 0.77 3.63 13.03
C LYS A 51 -0.44 3.16 13.83
N LYS A 52 -0.87 3.96 14.82
CA LYS A 52 -2.02 3.56 15.63
C LYS A 52 -3.30 3.50 14.79
N ALA A 53 -3.52 4.52 13.97
CA ALA A 53 -4.70 4.56 13.12
C ALA A 53 -4.65 3.43 12.09
N LEU A 54 -3.47 3.18 11.52
CA LEU A 54 -3.30 2.09 10.56
C LEU A 54 -3.66 0.75 11.19
N TYR A 55 -3.10 0.44 12.34
CA TYR A 55 -3.36 -0.83 13.01
C TYR A 55 -4.82 -0.98 13.38
N PHE A 56 -5.44 0.09 13.88
CA PHE A 56 -6.84 0.07 14.23
C PHE A 56 -7.72 -0.25 13.02
N ASN A 57 -7.48 0.46 11.92
CA ASN A 57 -8.27 0.27 10.71
C ASN A 57 -8.09 -1.11 10.10
N ILE A 58 -6.85 -1.61 10.07
CA ILE A 58 -6.60 -2.93 9.50
C ILE A 58 -7.22 -4.03 10.34
N ARG A 59 -7.16 -3.90 11.67
CA ARG A 59 -7.76 -4.91 12.55
C ARG A 59 -9.28 -4.95 12.42
N GLU A 60 -9.90 -3.86 11.99
CA GLU A 60 -11.32 -3.85 11.74
C GLU A 60 -11.67 -4.60 10.46
N MET A 61 -10.75 -4.66 9.53
CA MET A 61 -10.98 -5.32 8.24
C MET A 61 -10.56 -6.78 8.24
N VAL A 62 -9.48 -7.10 8.93
CA VAL A 62 -8.93 -8.45 8.96
C VAL A 62 -8.45 -8.80 10.35
N ASP A 63 -8.47 -10.09 10.66
CA ASP A 63 -7.96 -10.60 11.93
C ASP A 63 -6.46 -10.82 11.78
N ALA A 64 -5.67 -9.86 12.23
CA ALA A 64 -4.22 -9.91 12.10
C ALA A 64 -3.55 -9.28 13.31
N LYS A 65 -2.36 -9.80 13.64
CA LYS A 65 -1.58 -9.28 14.76
C LYS A 65 -0.69 -8.14 14.28
N THR A 66 -0.37 -7.23 15.22
CA THR A 66 0.42 -6.04 14.90
C THR A 66 1.74 -6.34 14.18
N PRO A 67 2.56 -7.34 14.62
CA PRO A 67 3.82 -7.60 13.91
C PRO A 67 3.61 -7.97 12.44
N LYS A 68 2.54 -8.71 12.14
CA LYS A 68 2.24 -9.10 10.77
C LYS A 68 1.84 -7.90 9.95
N ILE A 69 0.99 -7.04 10.52
CA ILE A 69 0.57 -5.81 9.84
C ILE A 69 1.78 -4.93 9.55
N THR A 70 2.68 -4.80 10.53
CA THR A 70 3.90 -4.00 10.35
C THR A 70 4.76 -4.55 9.23
N SER A 71 4.94 -5.87 9.17
CA SER A 71 5.75 -6.50 8.14
C SER A 71 5.20 -6.24 6.75
N ILE A 72 3.88 -6.40 6.59
CA ILE A 72 3.23 -6.19 5.30
C ILE A 72 3.29 -4.71 4.91
N ALA A 73 3.01 -3.82 5.86
CA ALA A 73 3.04 -2.37 5.59
C ALA A 73 4.44 -1.92 5.20
N THR A 74 5.48 -2.45 5.85
CA THR A 74 6.85 -2.11 5.53
C THR A 74 7.21 -2.52 4.11
N ARG A 75 6.76 -3.70 3.69
CA ARG A 75 7.03 -4.16 2.34
C ARG A 75 6.34 -3.28 1.30
N LEU A 76 5.08 -2.91 1.56
CA LEU A 76 4.37 -2.01 0.65
C LEU A 76 5.02 -0.65 0.60
N ALA A 77 5.48 -0.13 1.75
CA ALA A 77 6.15 1.16 1.78
C ALA A 77 7.44 1.15 0.96
N ARG A 78 8.17 0.03 1.01
CA ARG A 78 9.41 -0.10 0.23
C ARG A 78 9.11 -0.08 -1.26
N ILE A 79 8.08 -0.80 -1.69
CA ILE A 79 7.68 -0.81 -3.09
C ILE A 79 7.23 0.59 -3.51
N PHE A 80 6.47 1.25 -2.64
CA PHE A 80 6.00 2.62 -2.90
C PHE A 80 7.19 3.55 -3.17
N GLN A 81 8.19 3.50 -2.29
CA GLN A 81 9.37 4.36 -2.44
C GLN A 81 10.12 4.10 -3.74
N GLU A 82 10.33 2.83 -4.06
CA GLU A 82 11.04 2.47 -5.29
C GLU A 82 10.32 2.96 -6.53
N LYS A 83 9.01 2.75 -6.58
CA LYS A 83 8.21 3.16 -7.73
C LYS A 83 8.10 4.67 -7.81
N TYR A 84 8.01 5.34 -6.66
CA TYR A 84 7.88 6.80 -6.64
C TYR A 84 9.14 7.47 -7.16
N LEU A 85 10.32 6.96 -6.82
CA LEU A 85 11.57 7.51 -7.34
C LEU A 85 11.60 7.42 -8.86
N ILE A 86 11.19 6.29 -9.42
CA ILE A 86 11.15 6.12 -10.87
C ILE A 86 10.14 7.09 -11.49
N TYR A 87 8.99 7.21 -10.85
CA TYR A 87 7.94 8.11 -11.33
C TYR A 87 8.43 9.56 -11.36
N GLN A 88 9.15 9.98 -10.32
CA GLN A 88 9.69 11.34 -10.26
C GLN A 88 10.72 11.61 -11.36
N GLU A 89 11.54 10.59 -11.68
CA GLU A 89 12.57 10.74 -12.70
C GLU A 89 12.02 10.72 -14.11
N HIS A 90 11.03 9.87 -14.36
CA HIS A 90 10.57 9.61 -15.73
C HIS A 90 9.19 10.13 -16.03
N GLY A 91 8.44 10.52 -15.01
CA GLY A 91 7.09 11.06 -15.22
C GLY A 91 6.05 10.01 -15.51
N TYR A 92 6.38 8.73 -15.34
CA TYR A 92 5.42 7.65 -15.55
C TYR A 92 5.69 6.52 -14.57
N PHE A 93 4.65 5.72 -14.36
CA PHE A 93 4.74 4.57 -13.47
C PHE A 93 5.29 3.37 -14.25
N GLU A 94 6.34 2.77 -13.73
CA GLU A 94 6.97 1.63 -14.40
C GLU A 94 6.47 0.32 -13.77
N HIS A 95 5.87 -0.51 -14.60
CA HIS A 95 5.42 -1.82 -14.19
C HIS A 95 6.55 -2.83 -14.32
#